data_ade3dfe0a82eb4bfc2dd483bef2a7b30
#
_entry.id   ade3dfe0a82eb4bfc2dd483bef2a7b30
#
_cell.length_a   1.000
_cell.length_b   1.000
_cell.length_c   1.000
_cell.angle_alpha   90.00
_cell.angle_beta   90.00
_cell.angle_gamma   90.00
#
_symmetry.space_group_name_H-M   'P 1'
#
loop_
_entity.id
_entity.type
_entity.pdbx_description
1 polymer ?
#
loop_
_entity_poly.entity_id
_entity_poly.type
_entity_poly.pdbx_seq_one_letter_code
_entity_poly.pdbx_strand_id
1 'polypeptide(L)'
;VSVQAMVFGNMGDTSATGVCFSRDAGNGEDLFNGEYLINAQGEDVVAGIRTPQQITKIGSQRWAERAGISEEERVAKYPSMEEAMPEIYKELDALQTKLENHYRDMQDMEFTVQEGKLWFLQTRNGKRTGAAMVKIAMDLLRQGMIDEKTALERCEPNKLDELLHPVFDKKALKEAKVLTRGLPA
;
A
#
# COMPACT_ATOMS: atom_id res chain seq x y z
N VAL A 1 -5.29 -6.73 27.05
CA VAL A 1 -4.57 -5.45 26.90
C VAL A 1 -3.20 -5.76 26.33
N SER A 2 -2.85 -5.15 25.20
CA SER A 2 -1.52 -5.24 24.61
C SER A 2 -0.69 -4.08 25.11
N VAL A 3 0.56 -4.34 25.52
CA VAL A 3 1.54 -3.31 25.90
C VAL A 3 2.70 -3.41 24.94
N GLN A 4 2.99 -2.31 24.24
CA GLN A 4 4.07 -2.23 23.27
C GLN A 4 5.08 -1.16 23.66
N ALA A 5 6.35 -1.35 23.26
CA ALA A 5 7.34 -0.30 23.35
C ALA A 5 6.94 0.88 22.46
N MET A 6 7.13 2.09 22.96
CA MET A 6 6.99 3.29 22.15
C MET A 6 8.21 3.42 21.23
N VAL A 7 7.99 3.61 19.94
CA VAL A 7 9.02 3.76 18.93
C VAL A 7 8.80 5.03 18.11
N PHE A 8 9.89 5.63 17.64
CA PHE A 8 9.86 6.96 17.05
C PHE A 8 10.48 6.95 15.64
N GLY A 9 9.68 7.26 14.65
CA GLY A 9 10.10 7.39 13.24
C GLY A 9 10.80 8.72 12.91
N ASN A 10 10.89 9.64 13.88
CA ASN A 10 11.48 10.96 13.75
C ASN A 10 12.82 11.12 14.49
N MET A 11 13.61 10.06 14.56
CA MET A 11 14.94 10.04 15.18
C MET A 11 16.07 10.23 14.16
N GLY A 12 15.85 11.07 13.14
CA GLY A 12 16.82 11.37 12.08
C GLY A 12 16.62 10.56 10.80
N ASP A 13 17.57 10.69 9.87
CA ASP A 13 17.45 10.19 8.49
C ASP A 13 17.51 8.64 8.36
N THR A 14 17.88 7.95 9.42
CA THR A 14 17.81 6.48 9.52
C THR A 14 16.50 5.98 10.12
N SER A 15 15.56 6.90 10.38
CA SER A 15 14.25 6.62 10.95
C SER A 15 13.16 7.00 9.96
N ALA A 16 12.04 6.29 9.99
CA ALA A 16 10.90 6.48 9.10
C ALA A 16 9.61 5.96 9.72
N THR A 17 8.50 6.37 9.16
CA THR A 17 7.18 5.79 9.46
C THR A 17 6.44 5.56 8.16
N GLY A 18 5.61 4.51 8.10
CA GLY A 18 4.86 4.19 6.91
C GLY A 18 3.70 3.24 7.11
N VAL A 19 2.94 3.12 6.04
CA VAL A 19 1.82 2.19 5.89
C VAL A 19 2.02 1.38 4.62
N CYS A 20 1.67 0.11 4.66
CA CYS A 20 1.80 -0.76 3.49
C CYS A 20 0.70 -1.81 3.40
N PHE A 21 0.50 -2.30 2.19
CA PHE A 21 -0.51 -3.29 1.83
C PHE A 21 0.15 -4.43 1.07
N SER A 22 -0.19 -5.66 1.42
CA SER A 22 0.34 -6.83 0.71
C SER A 22 -0.19 -6.94 -0.73
N ARG A 23 -1.35 -6.33 -1.01
CA ARG A 23 -1.96 -6.22 -2.35
C ARG A 23 -2.56 -4.83 -2.54
N ASP A 24 -2.80 -4.42 -3.79
CA ASP A 24 -3.46 -3.16 -4.09
C ASP A 24 -4.94 -3.17 -3.64
N ALA A 25 -5.30 -2.29 -2.72
CA ALA A 25 -6.63 -2.20 -2.15
C ALA A 25 -7.69 -1.66 -3.13
N GLY A 26 -7.26 -0.96 -4.18
CA GLY A 26 -8.14 -0.35 -5.19
C GLY A 26 -8.51 -1.31 -6.32
N ASN A 27 -7.54 -2.10 -6.80
CA ASN A 27 -7.72 -2.95 -7.98
C ASN A 27 -7.47 -4.44 -7.72
N GLY A 28 -6.94 -4.80 -6.55
CA GLY A 28 -6.65 -6.19 -6.16
C GLY A 28 -5.40 -6.78 -6.82
N GLU A 29 -4.53 -5.96 -7.43
CA GLU A 29 -3.26 -6.44 -7.98
C GLU A 29 -2.40 -7.07 -6.87
N ASP A 30 -1.82 -8.23 -7.14
CA ASP A 30 -0.89 -8.91 -6.25
C ASP A 30 0.46 -8.18 -6.31
N LEU A 31 0.50 -7.02 -5.70
CA LEU A 31 1.63 -6.11 -5.67
C LEU A 31 1.77 -5.49 -4.29
N PHE A 32 2.88 -5.75 -3.63
CA PHE A 32 3.25 -5.06 -2.40
C PHE A 32 3.38 -3.56 -2.66
N ASN A 33 2.68 -2.76 -1.90
CA ASN A 33 2.62 -1.31 -2.10
C ASN A 33 2.44 -0.58 -0.78
N GLY A 34 2.65 0.73 -0.79
CA GLY A 34 2.51 1.57 0.38
C GLY A 34 3.37 2.82 0.31
N GLU A 35 3.33 3.57 1.39
CA GLU A 35 3.96 4.88 1.48
C GLU A 35 4.73 5.01 2.80
N TYR A 36 5.82 5.77 2.77
CA TYR A 36 6.64 6.05 3.94
C TYR A 36 7.17 7.48 3.91
N LEU A 37 7.52 7.99 5.10
CA LEU A 37 8.21 9.28 5.26
C LEU A 37 9.44 9.08 6.14
N ILE A 38 10.58 9.57 5.66
CA ILE A 38 11.83 9.62 6.43
C ILE A 38 11.71 10.72 7.48
N ASN A 39 12.23 10.45 8.68
CA ASN A 39 12.25 11.36 9.82
C ASN A 39 10.86 11.95 10.11
N ALA A 40 9.88 11.07 10.34
CA ALA A 40 8.46 11.41 10.49
C ALA A 40 7.76 10.51 11.49
N GLN A 41 6.67 11.01 12.06
CA GLN A 41 5.70 10.25 12.85
C GLN A 41 4.47 9.87 12.04
N GLY A 42 3.62 8.98 12.57
CA GLY A 42 2.41 8.52 11.88
C GLY A 42 1.46 9.66 11.47
N GLU A 43 1.36 10.70 12.29
CA GLU A 43 0.55 11.89 12.01
C GLU A 43 1.03 12.63 10.75
N ASP A 44 2.34 12.66 10.49
CA ASP A 44 2.91 13.33 9.31
C ASP A 44 2.51 12.63 8.00
N VAL A 45 2.38 11.30 8.03
CA VAL A 45 1.95 10.50 6.88
C VAL A 45 0.49 10.80 6.52
N VAL A 46 -0.36 10.96 7.54
CA VAL A 46 -1.81 11.17 7.37
C VAL A 46 -2.13 12.63 7.09
N ALA A 47 -1.37 13.57 7.65
CA ALA A 47 -1.63 15.01 7.53
C ALA A 47 -1.43 15.60 6.13
N GLY A 48 -0.74 14.89 5.23
CA GLY A 48 -0.49 15.33 3.86
C GLY A 48 0.39 16.58 3.74
N ILE A 49 1.12 16.96 4.79
CA ILE A 49 2.00 18.14 4.80
C ILE A 49 3.26 17.90 3.97
N ARG A 50 3.74 16.66 3.96
CA ARG A 50 4.89 16.19 3.18
C ARG A 50 4.41 15.17 2.16
N THR A 51 5.03 15.14 0.97
CA THR A 51 4.75 14.10 -0.03
C THR A 51 5.37 12.78 0.40
N PRO A 52 4.57 11.74 0.68
CA PRO A 52 5.11 10.44 1.03
C PRO A 52 5.84 9.80 -0.16
N GLN A 53 6.86 9.03 0.14
CA GLN A 53 7.60 8.23 -0.83
C GLN A 53 7.02 6.80 -0.88
N GLN A 54 7.14 6.16 -2.02
CA GLN A 54 6.61 4.81 -2.23
C GLN A 54 7.54 3.75 -1.65
N ILE A 55 6.99 2.66 -1.16
CA ILE A 55 7.78 1.55 -0.59
C ILE A 55 8.56 0.80 -1.68
N THR A 56 7.88 0.45 -2.79
CA THR A 56 8.50 -0.30 -3.88
C THR A 56 8.99 0.61 -5.01
N LYS A 57 10.06 0.20 -5.68
CA LYS A 57 10.58 0.91 -6.85
C LYS A 57 9.54 1.02 -7.96
N ILE A 58 8.83 -0.07 -8.26
CA ILE A 58 7.77 -0.07 -9.26
C ILE A 58 6.62 0.88 -8.89
N GLY A 59 6.24 0.95 -7.61
CA GLY A 59 5.26 1.91 -7.11
C GLY A 59 5.73 3.35 -7.30
N SER A 60 7.00 3.63 -6.97
CA SER A 60 7.62 4.94 -7.13
C SER A 60 7.68 5.37 -8.60
N GLN A 61 8.03 4.47 -9.52
CA GLN A 61 8.04 4.73 -10.96
C GLN A 61 6.62 5.03 -11.49
N ARG A 62 5.64 4.22 -11.15
CA ARG A 62 4.22 4.45 -11.51
C ARG A 62 3.68 5.77 -10.94
N TRP A 63 4.12 6.14 -9.74
CA TRP A 63 3.75 7.42 -9.13
C TRP A 63 4.38 8.60 -9.89
N ALA A 64 5.68 8.53 -10.19
CA ALA A 64 6.40 9.58 -10.91
C ALA A 64 5.84 9.80 -12.32
N GLU A 65 5.52 8.71 -13.06
CA GLU A 65 4.89 8.78 -14.38
C GLU A 65 3.55 9.54 -14.30
N ARG A 66 2.71 9.22 -13.31
CA ARG A 66 1.43 9.92 -13.10
C ARG A 66 1.58 11.38 -12.68
N ALA A 67 2.65 11.69 -11.93
CA ALA A 67 2.95 13.05 -11.48
C ALA A 67 3.68 13.88 -12.56
N GLY A 68 4.16 13.26 -13.65
CA GLY A 68 4.93 13.93 -14.69
C GLY A 68 6.35 14.28 -14.25
N ILE A 69 6.92 13.50 -13.33
CA ILE A 69 8.27 13.68 -12.77
C ILE A 69 9.24 12.77 -13.52
N SER A 70 10.43 13.29 -13.89
CA SER A 70 11.45 12.49 -14.57
C SER A 70 12.07 11.43 -13.63
N GLU A 71 12.67 10.38 -14.20
CA GLU A 71 13.31 9.32 -13.40
C GLU A 71 14.51 9.88 -12.60
N GLU A 72 15.27 10.82 -13.17
CA GLU A 72 16.39 11.48 -12.47
C GLU A 72 15.88 12.25 -11.24
N GLU A 73 14.78 13.00 -11.39
CA GLU A 73 14.19 13.75 -10.30
C GLU A 73 13.56 12.81 -9.25
N ARG A 74 12.90 11.72 -9.70
CA ARG A 74 12.36 10.70 -8.82
C ARG A 74 13.44 10.11 -7.91
N VAL A 75 14.53 9.63 -8.49
CA VAL A 75 15.64 9.01 -7.74
C VAL A 75 16.28 10.02 -6.79
N ALA A 76 16.44 11.28 -7.21
CA ALA A 76 17.10 12.30 -6.40
C ALA A 76 16.25 12.80 -5.21
N LYS A 77 14.92 12.93 -5.39
CA LYS A 77 14.05 13.57 -4.40
C LYS A 77 13.04 12.62 -3.75
N TYR A 78 12.65 11.56 -4.45
CA TYR A 78 11.58 10.64 -4.04
C TYR A 78 11.97 9.16 -4.23
N PRO A 79 13.16 8.75 -3.73
CA PRO A 79 13.56 7.35 -3.84
C PRO A 79 12.57 6.45 -3.10
N SER A 80 12.31 5.27 -3.63
CA SER A 80 11.51 4.26 -2.92
C SER A 80 12.26 3.77 -1.67
N MET A 81 11.54 3.15 -0.74
CA MET A 81 12.18 2.50 0.41
C MET A 81 13.13 1.38 -0.05
N GLU A 82 12.76 0.65 -1.11
CA GLU A 82 13.59 -0.37 -1.75
C GLU A 82 14.95 0.17 -2.17
N GLU A 83 15.04 1.45 -2.60
CA GLU A 83 16.28 2.11 -2.99
C GLU A 83 16.99 2.81 -1.82
N ALA A 84 16.23 3.46 -0.93
CA ALA A 84 16.80 4.26 0.17
C ALA A 84 17.18 3.43 1.40
N MET A 85 16.43 2.35 1.70
CA MET A 85 16.60 1.50 2.87
C MET A 85 16.45 0.02 2.50
N PRO A 86 17.33 -0.54 1.63
CA PRO A 86 17.14 -1.85 1.01
C PRO A 86 17.05 -3.00 2.02
N GLU A 87 17.79 -2.97 3.12
CA GLU A 87 17.73 -4.03 4.14
C GLU A 87 16.40 -3.99 4.92
N ILE A 88 15.91 -2.80 5.24
CA ILE A 88 14.59 -2.61 5.87
C ILE A 88 13.48 -3.05 4.93
N TYR A 89 13.56 -2.67 3.66
CA TYR A 89 12.59 -3.10 2.65
C TYR A 89 12.53 -4.62 2.53
N LYS A 90 13.68 -5.28 2.47
CA LYS A 90 13.78 -6.74 2.38
C LYS A 90 13.16 -7.45 3.59
N GLU A 91 13.38 -6.91 4.80
CA GLU A 91 12.75 -7.42 6.02
C GLU A 91 11.24 -7.19 5.99
N LEU A 92 10.79 -6.00 5.58
CA LEU A 92 9.39 -5.63 5.48
C LEU A 92 8.64 -6.52 4.46
N ASP A 93 9.25 -6.78 3.29
CA ASP A 93 8.70 -7.64 2.24
C ASP A 93 8.57 -9.11 2.70
N ALA A 94 9.58 -9.63 3.39
CA ALA A 94 9.51 -10.97 3.97
C ALA A 94 8.40 -11.08 5.05
N LEU A 95 8.23 -10.04 5.85
CA LEU A 95 7.21 -10.02 6.90
C LEU A 95 5.80 -9.87 6.36
N GLN A 96 5.58 -9.01 5.34
CA GLN A 96 4.26 -8.87 4.71
C GLN A 96 3.82 -10.19 4.07
N THR A 97 4.72 -10.88 3.38
CA THR A 97 4.46 -12.21 2.81
C THR A 97 4.08 -13.22 3.89
N LYS A 98 4.80 -13.22 5.01
CA LYS A 98 4.50 -14.10 6.16
C LYS A 98 3.13 -13.81 6.77
N LEU A 99 2.77 -12.54 6.90
CA LEU A 99 1.47 -12.11 7.46
C LEU A 99 0.32 -12.48 6.53
N GLU A 100 0.44 -12.21 5.22
CA GLU A 100 -0.58 -12.60 4.25
C GLU A 100 -0.81 -14.12 4.26
N ASN A 101 0.25 -14.91 4.26
CA ASN A 101 0.16 -16.37 4.34
C ASN A 101 -0.47 -16.86 5.66
N HIS A 102 -0.17 -16.21 6.78
CA HIS A 102 -0.70 -16.57 8.08
C HIS A 102 -2.20 -16.29 8.19
N TYR A 103 -2.62 -15.08 7.82
CA TYR A 103 -4.03 -14.66 7.87
C TYR A 103 -4.81 -15.12 6.65
N ARG A 104 -4.13 -15.60 5.61
CA ARG A 104 -4.72 -16.02 4.33
C ARG A 104 -5.59 -14.95 3.71
N ASP A 105 -5.20 -13.69 3.88
CA ASP A 105 -5.91 -12.52 3.36
C ASP A 105 -4.95 -11.34 3.21
N MET A 106 -5.30 -10.42 2.30
CA MET A 106 -4.61 -9.14 2.14
C MET A 106 -4.47 -8.42 3.48
N GLN A 107 -3.27 -7.95 3.76
CA GLN A 107 -2.94 -7.25 5.00
C GLN A 107 -2.68 -5.76 4.77
N ASP A 108 -3.20 -4.96 5.67
CA ASP A 108 -2.92 -3.54 5.88
C ASP A 108 -2.03 -3.43 7.12
N MET A 109 -0.85 -2.84 6.99
CA MET A 109 0.20 -2.86 8.00
C MET A 109 0.73 -1.46 8.26
N GLU A 110 0.95 -1.17 9.53
CA GLU A 110 1.60 0.05 9.99
C GLU A 110 2.96 -0.29 10.59
N PHE A 111 3.99 0.46 10.22
CA PHE A 111 5.34 0.23 10.69
C PHE A 111 6.10 1.53 10.98
N THR A 112 7.12 1.39 11.80
CA THR A 112 8.10 2.46 12.09
C THR A 112 9.50 1.88 11.97
N VAL A 113 10.41 2.64 11.41
CA VAL A 113 11.84 2.40 11.46
C VAL A 113 12.45 3.37 12.45
N GLN A 114 13.04 2.89 13.51
CA GLN A 114 13.78 3.70 14.47
C GLN A 114 15.25 3.36 14.39
N GLU A 115 16.07 4.33 13.97
CA GLU A 115 17.53 4.18 13.91
C GLU A 115 17.97 2.92 13.16
N GLY A 116 17.38 2.67 11.99
CA GLY A 116 17.69 1.54 11.14
C GLY A 116 17.10 0.19 11.60
N LYS A 117 16.21 0.18 12.59
CA LYS A 117 15.51 -1.03 13.05
C LYS A 117 14.02 -0.96 12.73
N LEU A 118 13.50 -2.01 12.11
CA LEU A 118 12.08 -2.13 11.77
C LEU A 118 11.24 -2.55 12.99
N TRP A 119 10.08 -1.90 13.12
CA TRP A 119 9.06 -2.20 14.13
C TRP A 119 7.68 -2.22 13.50
N PHE A 120 6.98 -3.34 13.62
CA PHE A 120 5.57 -3.42 13.26
C PHE A 120 4.70 -2.88 14.39
N LEU A 121 3.79 -1.96 14.05
CA LEU A 121 2.87 -1.36 15.03
C LEU A 121 1.52 -2.06 15.01
N GLN A 122 1.00 -2.34 13.81
CA GLN A 122 -0.30 -2.96 13.62
C GLN A 122 -0.35 -3.72 12.31
N THR A 123 -1.15 -4.80 12.29
CA THR A 123 -1.63 -5.46 11.07
C THR A 123 -3.12 -5.73 11.20
N ARG A 124 -3.83 -5.64 10.08
CA ARG A 124 -5.25 -5.95 9.97
C ARG A 124 -5.59 -6.41 8.55
N ASN A 125 -6.73 -7.06 8.39
CA ASN A 125 -7.25 -7.35 7.06
C ASN A 125 -7.53 -6.04 6.32
N GLY A 126 -6.96 -5.90 5.13
CA GLY A 126 -7.02 -4.66 4.35
C GLY A 126 -8.45 -4.35 3.89
N LYS A 127 -8.91 -3.12 4.15
CA LYS A 127 -10.11 -2.59 3.50
C LYS A 127 -9.84 -2.44 2.01
N ARG A 128 -10.84 -2.75 1.17
CA ARG A 128 -10.69 -2.81 -0.28
C ARG A 128 -11.98 -2.45 -1.00
N THR A 129 -11.87 -2.02 -2.25
CA THR A 129 -13.03 -1.79 -3.14
C THR A 129 -13.75 -3.11 -3.47
N GLY A 130 -14.97 -3.03 -3.99
CA GLY A 130 -15.71 -4.22 -4.46
C GLY A 130 -14.96 -4.98 -5.55
N ALA A 131 -14.33 -4.27 -6.50
CA ALA A 131 -13.53 -4.88 -7.56
C ALA A 131 -12.29 -5.61 -7.01
N ALA A 132 -11.55 -4.97 -6.10
CA ALA A 132 -10.39 -5.57 -5.45
C ALA A 132 -10.80 -6.78 -4.60
N MET A 133 -11.92 -6.71 -3.89
CA MET A 133 -12.46 -7.81 -3.07
C MET A 133 -12.64 -9.08 -3.88
N VAL A 134 -13.35 -9.00 -5.01
CA VAL A 134 -13.59 -10.16 -5.89
C VAL A 134 -12.28 -10.70 -6.46
N LYS A 135 -11.43 -9.80 -6.96
CA LYS A 135 -10.14 -10.21 -7.54
C LYS A 135 -9.25 -10.90 -6.51
N ILE A 136 -9.08 -10.33 -5.32
CA ILE A 136 -8.26 -10.89 -4.25
C ILE A 136 -8.80 -12.25 -3.81
N ALA A 137 -10.13 -12.39 -3.60
CA ALA A 137 -10.74 -13.66 -3.24
C ALA A 137 -10.46 -14.77 -4.28
N MET A 138 -10.59 -14.43 -5.57
CA MET A 138 -10.29 -15.35 -6.66
C MET A 138 -8.80 -15.70 -6.77
N ASP A 139 -7.91 -14.75 -6.57
CA ASP A 139 -6.47 -14.99 -6.63
C ASP A 139 -6.00 -15.87 -5.45
N LEU A 140 -6.49 -15.59 -4.23
CA LEU A 140 -6.20 -16.42 -3.05
C LEU A 140 -6.76 -17.86 -3.19
N LEU A 141 -7.93 -18.01 -3.80
CA LEU A 141 -8.49 -19.33 -4.12
C LEU A 141 -7.61 -20.07 -5.14
N ARG A 142 -7.21 -19.43 -6.24
CA ARG A 142 -6.31 -20.02 -7.25
C ARG A 142 -4.94 -20.39 -6.69
N GLN A 143 -4.44 -19.62 -5.74
CA GLN A 143 -3.20 -19.89 -5.01
C GLN A 143 -3.34 -21.03 -3.98
N GLY A 144 -4.55 -21.54 -3.76
CA GLY A 144 -4.84 -22.58 -2.76
C GLY A 144 -4.72 -22.11 -1.31
N MET A 145 -4.71 -20.80 -1.09
CA MET A 145 -4.63 -20.20 0.25
C MET A 145 -5.97 -20.29 0.98
N ILE A 146 -7.08 -20.25 0.26
CA ILE A 146 -8.45 -20.36 0.79
C ILE A 146 -9.27 -21.35 -0.06
N ASP A 147 -10.35 -21.85 0.50
CA ASP A 147 -11.33 -22.68 -0.21
C ASP A 147 -12.45 -21.83 -0.86
N GLU A 148 -13.28 -22.47 -1.69
CA GLU A 148 -14.40 -21.81 -2.39
C GLU A 148 -15.41 -21.19 -1.42
N LYS A 149 -15.68 -21.85 -0.31
CA LYS A 149 -16.61 -21.36 0.71
C LYS A 149 -16.08 -20.06 1.32
N THR A 150 -14.81 -20.03 1.72
CA THR A 150 -14.16 -18.85 2.28
C THR A 150 -14.09 -17.72 1.25
N ALA A 151 -13.79 -18.03 -0.01
CA ALA A 151 -13.77 -17.03 -1.08
C ALA A 151 -15.14 -16.37 -1.27
N LEU A 152 -16.21 -17.16 -1.23
CA LEU A 152 -17.58 -16.67 -1.33
C LEU A 152 -17.99 -15.84 -0.10
N GLU A 153 -17.70 -16.32 1.12
CA GLU A 153 -18.00 -15.61 2.37
C GLU A 153 -17.30 -14.24 2.47
N ARG A 154 -16.14 -14.08 1.83
CA ARG A 154 -15.40 -12.80 1.78
C ARG A 154 -15.95 -11.81 0.76
N CYS A 155 -16.80 -12.24 -0.14
CA CYS A 155 -17.48 -11.37 -1.10
C CYS A 155 -18.72 -10.75 -0.45
N GLU A 156 -18.55 -9.56 0.17
CA GLU A 156 -19.63 -8.82 0.81
C GLU A 156 -20.67 -8.37 -0.25
N PRO A 157 -21.96 -8.78 -0.16
CA PRO A 157 -22.96 -8.46 -1.18
C PRO A 157 -23.12 -6.97 -1.43
N ASN A 158 -23.08 -6.15 -0.38
CA ASN A 158 -23.22 -4.69 -0.49
C ASN A 158 -22.09 -4.04 -1.31
N LYS A 159 -20.90 -4.62 -1.30
CA LYS A 159 -19.77 -4.12 -2.12
C LYS A 159 -19.85 -4.59 -3.57
N LEU A 160 -20.63 -5.62 -3.87
CA LEU A 160 -20.86 -6.02 -5.26
C LEU A 160 -21.68 -5.00 -6.03
N ASP A 161 -22.53 -4.22 -5.35
CA ASP A 161 -23.29 -3.14 -5.96
C ASP A 161 -22.39 -2.08 -6.58
N GLU A 162 -21.17 -1.88 -6.02
CA GLU A 162 -20.16 -0.98 -6.60
C GLU A 162 -19.80 -1.36 -8.04
N LEU A 163 -19.84 -2.67 -8.36
CA LEU A 163 -19.50 -3.19 -9.70
C LEU A 163 -20.61 -2.97 -10.72
N LEU A 164 -21.81 -2.66 -10.28
CA LEU A 164 -22.97 -2.38 -11.13
C LEU A 164 -23.07 -0.90 -11.52
N HIS A 165 -22.29 -0.04 -10.87
CA HIS A 165 -22.27 1.38 -11.20
C HIS A 165 -21.59 1.63 -12.56
N PRO A 166 -22.06 2.61 -13.35
CA PRO A 166 -21.41 3.00 -14.58
C PRO A 166 -19.95 3.43 -14.32
N VAL A 167 -19.04 2.94 -15.14
CA VAL A 167 -17.62 3.32 -15.11
C VAL A 167 -17.25 3.99 -16.44
N PHE A 168 -16.28 4.89 -16.40
CA PHE A 168 -15.76 5.50 -17.61
C PHE A 168 -14.98 4.47 -18.45
N ASP A 169 -15.15 4.52 -19.75
CA ASP A 169 -14.32 3.74 -20.67
C ASP A 169 -12.84 4.13 -20.51
N LYS A 170 -11.98 3.15 -20.30
CA LYS A 170 -10.55 3.38 -20.01
C LYS A 170 -9.81 4.10 -21.13
N LYS A 171 -10.21 3.88 -22.40
CA LYS A 171 -9.59 4.52 -23.56
C LYS A 171 -10.04 5.99 -23.64
N ALA A 172 -11.34 6.21 -23.56
CA ALA A 172 -11.91 7.57 -23.53
C ALA A 172 -11.35 8.42 -22.38
N LEU A 173 -11.13 7.82 -21.20
CA LEU A 173 -10.55 8.50 -20.06
C LEU A 173 -9.08 8.93 -20.30
N LYS A 174 -8.28 8.10 -20.98
CA LYS A 174 -6.89 8.44 -21.36
C LYS A 174 -6.81 9.55 -22.40
N GLU A 175 -7.77 9.61 -23.31
CA GLU A 175 -7.86 10.62 -24.38
C GLU A 175 -8.51 11.91 -23.91
N ALA A 176 -9.19 11.91 -22.75
CA ALA A 176 -9.88 13.07 -22.22
C ALA A 176 -8.92 14.17 -21.75
N LYS A 177 -9.28 15.43 -22.03
CA LYS A 177 -8.54 16.58 -21.53
C LYS A 177 -8.73 16.73 -20.01
N VAL A 178 -7.63 16.68 -19.27
CA VAL A 178 -7.65 16.98 -17.83
C VAL A 178 -7.90 18.48 -17.63
N LEU A 179 -9.01 18.85 -17.00
CA LEU A 179 -9.38 20.22 -16.71
C LEU A 179 -8.81 20.72 -15.38
N THR A 180 -8.80 19.84 -14.39
CA THR A 180 -8.27 20.15 -13.05
C THR A 180 -7.90 18.85 -12.31
N ARG A 181 -7.11 18.97 -11.26
CA ARG A 181 -6.78 17.88 -10.34
C ARG A 181 -7.12 18.30 -8.93
N GLY A 182 -7.65 17.37 -8.13
CA GLY A 182 -7.97 17.56 -6.72
C GLY A 182 -7.60 16.33 -5.92
N LEU A 183 -7.55 16.46 -4.59
CA LEU A 183 -7.43 15.31 -3.70
C LEU A 183 -8.79 14.64 -3.58
N PRO A 184 -8.85 13.30 -3.54
CA PRO A 184 -10.08 12.60 -3.22
C PRO A 184 -10.49 12.90 -1.78
N ALA A 185 -11.79 13.11 -1.57
CA ALA A 185 -12.36 13.32 -0.24
C ALA A 185 -12.58 12.00 0.49
#